data_51a298d8762c9d2f0d9cbef063b9ffad
#
_entry.id   51a298d8762c9d2f0d9cbef063b9ffad
#
_cell.length_a   1.000
_cell.length_b   1.000
_cell.length_c   1.000
_cell.angle_alpha   90.00
_cell.angle_beta   90.00
_cell.angle_gamma   90.00
#
_symmetry.space_group_name_H-M   'P 1'
#
loop_
_entity.id
_entity.type
_entity.pdbx_description
1 polymer ?
#
loop_
_entity_poly.entity_id
_entity_poly.type
_entity_poly.pdbx_seq_one_letter_code
_entity_poly.pdbx_strand_id
1 'polypeptide(L)'
;MKNLRTLFKISWFHAMAVSAIVLVSCSDESAEQTPMEALENKQMELTLLSPTDEPIIIDDLTDGSPQLAERSTDAAGDDRGRFNITLKFLLPPTERQEQVFNEAAARWERIIIGDVPSFTGTIPSAFVGFPPAVEGTLDDIVIEVALAPIDGPGGILGQAGPRFVRTADFLTLSGVMFFDVADLDFLESLDLFEEVIVHEMGHVLGIGTLWNTAQFGFDRTLLEGSLDNPYFSGQKANVFWNAEGGTGYLPIEADGGPGTAYGHWDEGTLYNELMTGYLNLGENPLSRITAGSMRDLGYRSASVGEQYELPKGTPGVDPEASATLNGAGLHIAAQETLLMPIGFVVSDK
;
A
#
# COMPACT_ATOMS: atom_id res chain seq x y z
N MET A 1 70.20 -15.47 5.59
CA MET A 1 71.07 -15.29 6.79
C MET A 1 70.19 -15.01 7.98
N LYS A 2 70.29 -15.95 8.91
CA LYS A 2 70.26 -15.90 10.38
C LYS A 2 69.04 -15.19 11.03
N ASN A 3 68.18 -16.00 11.63
CA ASN A 3 68.07 -16.42 13.04
C ASN A 3 67.84 -15.23 14.01
N LEU A 4 66.89 -15.26 14.92
CA LEU A 4 66.89 -16.08 16.10
C LEU A 4 65.58 -16.03 16.88
N ARG A 5 65.18 -17.19 17.37
CA ARG A 5 64.14 -17.44 18.37
C ARG A 5 64.53 -16.83 19.73
N THR A 6 63.58 -16.51 20.59
CA THR A 6 63.67 -16.90 22.00
C THR A 6 62.29 -17.02 22.64
N LEU A 7 62.02 -18.21 23.13
CA LEU A 7 61.03 -18.61 24.13
C LEU A 7 61.44 -18.13 25.52
N PHE A 8 60.49 -17.77 26.38
CA PHE A 8 60.63 -18.06 27.80
C PHE A 8 59.30 -18.51 28.45
N LYS A 9 59.47 -19.53 29.27
CA LYS A 9 58.48 -20.33 29.96
C LYS A 9 58.26 -19.86 31.42
N ILE A 10 57.05 -20.08 31.94
CA ILE A 10 56.65 -20.67 33.22
C ILE A 10 57.08 -19.97 34.52
N SER A 11 56.16 -19.68 35.41
CA SER A 11 56.15 -20.30 36.75
C SER A 11 54.84 -20.08 37.52
N TRP A 12 54.35 -21.14 38.06
CA TRP A 12 53.33 -21.26 39.09
C TRP A 12 53.76 -20.63 40.42
N PHE A 13 52.80 -20.09 41.20
CA PHE A 13 52.79 -20.30 42.65
C PHE A 13 51.37 -20.18 43.22
N HIS A 14 51.00 -21.19 44.03
CA HIS A 14 49.80 -21.30 44.83
C HIS A 14 49.91 -20.43 46.09
N ALA A 15 48.80 -19.86 46.56
CA ALA A 15 48.61 -19.60 47.98
C ALA A 15 47.11 -19.71 48.33
N MET A 16 46.83 -20.65 49.19
CA MET A 16 45.57 -20.83 49.95
C MET A 16 45.50 -19.79 51.06
N ALA A 17 44.31 -19.33 51.40
CA ALA A 17 43.80 -19.07 52.77
C ALA A 17 42.36 -18.59 52.73
N VAL A 18 41.48 -19.38 53.21
CA VAL A 18 40.72 -19.39 54.49
C VAL A 18 39.48 -18.51 54.56
N SER A 19 38.41 -19.21 54.72
CA SER A 19 37.00 -18.90 55.06
C SER A 19 36.75 -17.74 56.00
N ALA A 20 35.66 -17.01 55.68
CA ALA A 20 34.71 -16.48 56.67
C ALA A 20 33.28 -16.59 56.14
N ILE A 21 32.53 -17.46 56.75
CA ILE A 21 31.09 -17.61 56.56
C ILE A 21 30.44 -16.50 57.34
N VAL A 22 29.72 -15.59 56.66
CA VAL A 22 28.72 -14.74 57.31
C VAL A 22 27.36 -15.15 56.72
N LEU A 23 26.59 -15.83 57.51
CA LEU A 23 25.19 -16.06 57.28
C LEU A 23 24.45 -14.74 57.53
N VAL A 24 23.94 -14.11 56.50
CA VAL A 24 22.88 -13.11 56.62
C VAL A 24 21.63 -13.71 56.01
N SER A 25 20.65 -13.81 56.87
CA SER A 25 19.32 -14.34 56.63
C SER A 25 18.62 -13.54 55.54
N CYS A 26 18.09 -14.25 54.58
CA CYS A 26 17.18 -13.76 53.57
C CYS A 26 15.86 -13.28 54.16
N SER A 27 15.38 -12.20 53.65
CA SER A 27 13.95 -12.04 53.41
C SER A 27 13.74 -12.14 51.92
N ASP A 28 13.07 -13.21 51.50
CA ASP A 28 12.46 -13.30 50.18
C ASP A 28 11.41 -12.20 50.06
N GLU A 29 11.75 -11.12 49.35
CA GLU A 29 10.77 -10.31 48.64
C GLU A 29 10.75 -10.83 47.21
N SER A 30 9.90 -11.80 46.95
CA SER A 30 9.36 -12.03 45.61
C SER A 30 8.65 -10.75 45.21
N ALA A 31 9.33 -9.94 44.39
CA ALA A 31 8.64 -8.89 43.66
C ALA A 31 7.59 -9.58 42.80
N GLU A 32 6.33 -9.50 43.19
CA GLU A 32 5.20 -9.73 42.32
C GLU A 32 5.33 -8.74 41.18
N GLN A 33 5.78 -9.22 40.03
CA GLN A 33 5.66 -8.49 38.78
C GLN A 33 4.19 -8.19 38.60
N THR A 34 3.85 -6.92 38.65
CA THR A 34 2.50 -6.45 38.40
C THR A 34 2.01 -6.92 37.04
N PRO A 35 0.74 -7.30 36.88
CA PRO A 35 0.21 -7.80 35.59
C PRO A 35 0.30 -6.83 34.43
N MET A 36 0.69 -5.59 34.67
CA MET A 36 0.86 -4.56 33.66
C MET A 36 2.16 -4.68 32.84
N GLU A 37 3.25 -5.23 33.41
CA GLU A 37 4.50 -5.46 32.67
C GLU A 37 4.44 -6.68 31.73
N ALA A 38 3.48 -7.57 31.93
CA ALA A 38 3.27 -8.73 31.05
C ALA A 38 2.43 -8.40 29.80
N LEU A 39 1.85 -7.20 29.73
CA LEU A 39 1.06 -6.74 28.57
C LEU A 39 1.88 -5.97 27.53
N GLU A 40 3.09 -5.51 27.89
CA GLU A 40 3.93 -4.72 26.98
C GLU A 40 4.67 -5.53 25.91
N ASN A 41 4.61 -6.84 25.90
CA ASN A 41 5.36 -7.67 24.92
C ASN A 41 4.49 -8.65 24.12
N LYS A 42 3.18 -8.46 24.09
CA LYS A 42 2.36 -9.15 23.10
C LYS A 42 2.29 -8.29 21.85
N GLN A 43 3.25 -8.47 20.96
CA GLN A 43 3.22 -7.94 19.62
C GLN A 43 1.85 -8.27 19.02
N MET A 44 1.04 -7.25 18.73
CA MET A 44 -0.30 -7.45 18.21
C MET A 44 -0.18 -7.93 16.78
N GLU A 45 -0.43 -9.20 16.55
CA GLU A 45 -0.48 -9.79 15.22
C GLU A 45 -1.79 -9.35 14.56
N LEU A 46 -1.67 -8.57 13.48
CA LEU A 46 -2.79 -8.11 12.68
C LEU A 46 -3.13 -9.17 11.64
N THR A 47 -4.40 -9.54 11.59
CA THR A 47 -4.89 -10.55 10.65
C THR A 47 -5.92 -9.91 9.72
N LEU A 48 -5.61 -9.88 8.42
CA LEU A 48 -6.56 -9.46 7.39
C LEU A 48 -7.73 -10.44 7.29
N LEU A 49 -8.91 -9.91 7.02
CA LEU A 49 -10.05 -10.72 6.61
C LEU A 49 -9.73 -11.39 5.27
N SER A 50 -9.81 -12.71 5.26
CA SER A 50 -9.63 -13.49 4.04
C SER A 50 -10.87 -13.43 3.15
N PRO A 51 -10.73 -13.46 1.82
CA PRO A 51 -11.84 -13.70 0.93
C PRO A 51 -12.56 -15.02 1.29
N THR A 52 -13.86 -15.01 1.14
CA THR A 52 -14.73 -16.20 1.31
C THR A 52 -15.30 -16.63 -0.03
N ASP A 53 -15.81 -17.86 -0.14
CA ASP A 53 -16.42 -18.38 -1.39
C ASP A 53 -17.56 -17.50 -1.87
N GLU A 54 -18.28 -16.85 -0.95
CA GLU A 54 -19.31 -15.86 -1.26
C GLU A 54 -18.86 -14.48 -0.74
N PRO A 55 -18.94 -13.43 -1.59
CA PRO A 55 -18.57 -12.09 -1.17
C PRO A 55 -19.55 -11.55 -0.11
N ILE A 56 -19.05 -10.68 0.75
CA ILE A 56 -19.87 -9.96 1.73
C ILE A 56 -20.71 -8.93 0.98
N ILE A 57 -22.02 -8.97 1.13
CA ILE A 57 -22.93 -7.99 0.51
C ILE A 57 -23.40 -7.01 1.59
N ILE A 58 -23.30 -5.73 1.30
CA ILE A 58 -23.72 -4.63 2.17
C ILE A 58 -24.71 -3.76 1.42
N ASP A 59 -25.84 -3.47 2.05
CA ASP A 59 -26.83 -2.56 1.50
C ASP A 59 -26.43 -1.11 1.81
N ASP A 60 -26.47 -0.25 0.79
CA ASP A 60 -26.36 1.18 0.95
C ASP A 60 -27.70 1.75 1.45
N LEU A 61 -27.69 2.27 2.66
CA LEU A 61 -28.87 2.84 3.31
C LEU A 61 -29.05 4.34 2.99
N THR A 62 -28.28 4.89 2.06
CA THR A 62 -28.45 6.28 1.63
C THR A 62 -29.85 6.46 1.06
N ASP A 63 -30.69 7.23 1.76
CA ASP A 63 -31.96 7.66 1.22
C ASP A 63 -31.67 8.70 0.14
N GLY A 64 -32.28 8.57 -1.03
CA GLY A 64 -32.01 9.48 -2.16
C GLY A 64 -32.41 10.94 -1.97
N SER A 65 -32.62 11.38 -0.75
CA SER A 65 -32.68 12.78 -0.38
C SER A 65 -31.30 13.38 -0.66
N PRO A 66 -31.21 14.57 -1.30
CA PRO A 66 -29.97 15.31 -1.30
C PRO A 66 -29.71 15.72 0.15
N GLN A 67 -29.14 14.84 0.92
CA GLN A 67 -28.58 15.24 2.20
C GLN A 67 -27.45 16.19 1.82
N LEU A 68 -27.61 17.43 2.27
CA LEU A 68 -26.45 18.20 2.64
C LEU A 68 -25.74 17.31 3.66
N ALA A 69 -24.83 16.46 3.19
CA ALA A 69 -23.99 15.67 4.05
C ALA A 69 -23.48 16.62 5.10
N GLU A 70 -23.71 16.32 6.38
CA GLU A 70 -22.93 16.96 7.42
C GLU A 70 -21.51 16.53 7.11
N ARG A 71 -20.82 17.41 6.37
CA ARG A 71 -19.47 17.23 5.92
C ARG A 71 -18.62 17.13 7.16
N SER A 72 -18.22 15.93 7.51
CA SER A 72 -17.19 15.71 8.49
C SER A 72 -15.88 16.19 7.89
N THR A 73 -15.65 17.49 8.00
CA THR A 73 -14.41 18.13 7.58
C THR A 73 -13.37 17.94 8.68
N ASP A 74 -12.85 16.72 8.80
CA ASP A 74 -11.66 16.49 9.61
C ASP A 74 -10.37 16.68 8.80
N ALA A 75 -10.46 16.81 7.48
CA ALA A 75 -9.35 17.21 6.64
C ALA A 75 -9.22 18.73 6.59
N ALA A 76 -8.01 19.23 6.72
CA ALA A 76 -7.69 20.67 6.64
C ALA A 76 -7.92 21.20 5.22
N GLY A 77 -9.16 21.48 4.86
CA GLY A 77 -9.57 22.05 3.59
C GLY A 77 -11.08 22.04 3.45
N ASP A 78 -11.63 23.05 2.79
CA ASP A 78 -13.03 23.07 2.45
C ASP A 78 -13.33 21.89 1.53
N ASP A 79 -14.02 20.87 2.03
CA ASP A 79 -14.70 19.92 1.17
C ASP A 79 -15.72 20.73 0.33
N ARG A 80 -15.44 20.88 -0.94
CA ARG A 80 -16.25 21.65 -1.89
C ARG A 80 -16.87 20.74 -2.95
N GLY A 81 -17.23 19.50 -2.59
CA GLY A 81 -17.63 18.49 -3.57
C GLY A 81 -16.42 18.04 -4.39
N ARG A 82 -15.31 17.80 -3.72
CA ARG A 82 -14.10 17.18 -4.24
C ARG A 82 -13.96 15.80 -3.63
N PHE A 83 -13.28 14.95 -4.33
CA PHE A 83 -12.89 13.64 -3.82
C PHE A 83 -11.93 13.76 -2.65
N ASN A 84 -12.21 13.05 -1.57
CA ASN A 84 -11.43 13.03 -0.34
C ASN A 84 -11.08 11.59 0.05
N ILE A 85 -9.86 11.37 0.47
CA ILE A 85 -9.38 10.08 0.99
C ILE A 85 -9.32 10.17 2.51
N THR A 86 -10.22 9.45 3.20
CA THR A 86 -10.19 9.33 4.65
C THR A 86 -9.20 8.25 5.06
N LEU A 87 -8.11 8.62 5.72
CA LEU A 87 -7.14 7.67 6.29
C LEU A 87 -7.51 7.29 7.71
N LYS A 88 -7.65 5.99 7.96
CA LYS A 88 -7.96 5.44 9.29
C LYS A 88 -6.81 4.57 9.77
N PHE A 89 -5.91 5.16 10.55
CA PHE A 89 -4.82 4.40 11.17
C PHE A 89 -5.35 3.48 12.27
N LEU A 90 -5.07 2.19 12.16
CA LEU A 90 -5.49 1.19 13.14
C LEU A 90 -4.57 1.14 14.37
N LEU A 91 -3.32 1.51 14.18
CA LEU A 91 -2.32 1.70 15.22
C LEU A 91 -1.77 3.12 15.12
N PRO A 92 -1.35 3.75 16.23
CA PRO A 92 -0.82 5.10 16.20
C PRO A 92 0.42 5.19 15.30
N PRO A 93 0.40 6.00 14.23
CA PRO A 93 1.58 6.23 13.41
C PRO A 93 2.55 7.19 14.11
N THR A 94 3.80 7.23 13.65
CA THR A 94 4.69 8.34 13.95
C THR A 94 4.26 9.58 13.15
N GLU A 95 4.69 10.77 13.58
CA GLU A 95 4.40 12.03 12.88
C GLU A 95 4.87 12.00 11.40
N ARG A 96 6.05 11.40 11.14
CA ARG A 96 6.56 11.25 9.76
C ARG A 96 5.71 10.30 8.93
N GLN A 97 5.29 9.18 9.50
CA GLN A 97 4.41 8.23 8.81
C GLN A 97 3.06 8.89 8.47
N GLU A 98 2.42 9.54 9.44
CA GLU A 98 1.17 10.25 9.20
C GLU A 98 1.31 11.32 8.11
N GLN A 99 2.42 12.08 8.13
CA GLN A 99 2.72 13.06 7.09
C GLN A 99 2.79 12.44 5.71
N VAL A 100 3.55 11.34 5.53
CA VAL A 100 3.74 10.67 4.23
C VAL A 100 2.41 10.18 3.67
N PHE A 101 1.58 9.54 4.49
CA PHE A 101 0.27 9.05 4.04
C PHE A 101 -0.66 10.20 3.64
N ASN A 102 -0.65 11.31 4.37
CA ASN A 102 -1.43 12.49 4.02
C ASN A 102 -0.94 13.17 2.73
N GLU A 103 0.37 13.23 2.51
CA GLU A 103 0.97 13.75 1.27
C GLU A 103 0.62 12.87 0.06
N ALA A 104 0.65 11.55 0.23
CA ALA A 104 0.23 10.60 -0.79
C ALA A 104 -1.27 10.72 -1.13
N ALA A 105 -2.13 10.82 -0.13
CA ALA A 105 -3.56 11.07 -0.33
C ALA A 105 -3.77 12.39 -1.12
N ALA A 106 -3.07 13.46 -0.74
CA ALA A 106 -3.15 14.73 -1.43
C ALA A 106 -2.66 14.67 -2.89
N ARG A 107 -1.71 13.78 -3.25
CA ARG A 107 -1.32 13.56 -4.66
C ARG A 107 -2.49 12.99 -5.46
N TRP A 108 -3.18 11.98 -4.95
CA TRP A 108 -4.34 11.38 -5.61
C TRP A 108 -5.55 12.33 -5.67
N GLU A 109 -5.80 13.10 -4.62
CA GLU A 109 -6.88 14.11 -4.58
C GLU A 109 -6.65 15.27 -5.58
N ARG A 110 -5.41 15.54 -5.97
CA ARG A 110 -5.12 16.45 -7.09
C ARG A 110 -5.48 15.86 -8.45
N ILE A 111 -5.43 14.54 -8.57
CA ILE A 111 -5.75 13.81 -9.80
C ILE A 111 -7.24 13.52 -9.89
N ILE A 112 -7.85 13.03 -8.81
CA ILE A 112 -9.29 12.74 -8.74
C ILE A 112 -9.98 14.01 -8.25
N ILE A 113 -10.58 14.76 -9.19
CA ILE A 113 -11.11 16.10 -8.94
C ILE A 113 -12.61 16.15 -8.69
N GLY A 114 -13.29 15.04 -8.82
CA GLY A 114 -14.74 14.96 -8.67
C GLY A 114 -15.14 14.01 -7.59
N ASP A 115 -16.04 14.50 -6.79
CA ASP A 115 -16.79 13.82 -5.76
C ASP A 115 -17.44 12.52 -6.26
N VAL A 116 -17.53 11.51 -5.41
CA VAL A 116 -18.28 10.28 -5.65
C VAL A 116 -19.47 10.21 -4.68
N PRO A 117 -20.52 9.44 -4.97
CA PRO A 117 -21.68 9.38 -4.10
C PRO A 117 -21.33 8.89 -2.69
N SER A 118 -21.79 9.60 -1.66
CA SER A 118 -21.64 9.19 -0.27
C SER A 118 -22.34 7.86 0.00
N PHE A 119 -21.85 7.13 0.97
CA PHE A 119 -22.42 5.88 1.48
C PHE A 119 -22.95 6.08 2.90
N THR A 120 -24.06 5.44 3.23
CA THR A 120 -24.55 5.38 4.62
C THR A 120 -24.80 3.93 5.02
N GLY A 121 -24.12 3.49 6.08
CA GLY A 121 -24.26 2.11 6.56
C GLY A 121 -23.10 1.72 7.47
N THR A 122 -22.83 0.42 7.53
CA THR A 122 -21.72 -0.14 8.29
C THR A 122 -20.85 -1.00 7.37
N ILE A 123 -19.58 -0.66 7.27
CA ILE A 123 -18.58 -1.46 6.55
C ILE A 123 -17.65 -2.08 7.59
N PRO A 124 -17.52 -3.41 7.64
CA PRO A 124 -16.58 -4.04 8.57
C PRO A 124 -15.14 -3.63 8.28
N SER A 125 -14.28 -3.71 9.30
CA SER A 125 -12.84 -3.53 9.12
C SER A 125 -12.27 -4.59 8.18
N ALA A 126 -11.22 -4.24 7.46
CA ALA A 126 -10.40 -5.20 6.72
C ALA A 126 -9.64 -6.16 7.65
N PHE A 127 -9.57 -5.86 8.95
CA PHE A 127 -8.83 -6.65 9.94
C PHE A 127 -9.76 -7.33 10.94
N VAL A 128 -9.42 -8.56 11.32
CA VAL A 128 -10.16 -9.34 12.30
C VAL A 128 -10.11 -8.68 13.67
N GLY A 129 -11.28 -8.49 14.28
CA GLY A 129 -11.38 -7.99 15.66
C GLY A 129 -11.28 -6.48 15.82
N PHE A 130 -11.18 -5.73 14.73
CA PHE A 130 -11.22 -4.25 14.75
C PHE A 130 -12.65 -3.73 14.62
N PRO A 131 -12.92 -2.50 15.10
CA PRO A 131 -14.19 -1.82 14.88
C PRO A 131 -14.44 -1.61 13.38
N PRO A 132 -15.69 -1.51 12.94
CA PRO A 132 -16.02 -1.26 11.52
C PRO A 132 -15.19 -0.14 10.90
N ALA A 133 -14.80 -0.32 9.64
CA ALA A 133 -14.13 0.74 8.86
C ALA A 133 -15.02 1.98 8.77
N VAL A 134 -16.31 1.77 8.57
CA VAL A 134 -17.33 2.81 8.53
C VAL A 134 -18.50 2.42 9.45
N GLU A 135 -19.02 3.39 10.19
CA GLU A 135 -20.29 3.32 10.92
C GLU A 135 -21.00 4.66 10.79
N GLY A 136 -22.02 4.72 9.95
CA GLY A 136 -22.73 5.96 9.59
C GLY A 136 -22.49 6.38 8.15
N THR A 137 -22.24 7.67 7.92
CA THR A 137 -22.04 8.22 6.56
C THR A 137 -20.56 8.38 6.25
N LEU A 138 -20.14 7.86 5.11
CA LEU A 138 -18.83 8.08 4.50
C LEU A 138 -19.03 8.93 3.26
N ASP A 139 -18.19 9.91 3.05
CA ASP A 139 -18.26 10.79 1.88
C ASP A 139 -17.78 10.05 0.63
N ASP A 140 -16.50 9.85 0.43
CA ASP A 140 -15.96 9.21 -0.78
C ASP A 140 -15.39 7.82 -0.50
N ILE A 141 -14.23 7.75 0.15
CA ILE A 141 -13.50 6.51 0.42
C ILE A 141 -12.83 6.54 1.79
N VAL A 142 -12.77 5.39 2.44
CA VAL A 142 -11.93 5.17 3.62
C VAL A 142 -10.83 4.16 3.31
N ILE A 143 -9.62 4.45 3.75
CA ILE A 143 -8.48 3.52 3.67
C ILE A 143 -8.01 3.21 5.09
N GLU A 144 -8.15 1.96 5.51
CA GLU A 144 -7.58 1.50 6.78
C GLU A 144 -6.08 1.30 6.60
N VAL A 145 -5.29 1.97 7.44
CA VAL A 145 -3.83 1.91 7.43
C VAL A 145 -3.33 1.14 8.63
N ALA A 146 -2.55 0.11 8.39
CA ALA A 146 -1.88 -0.66 9.42
C ALA A 146 -0.36 -0.65 9.19
N LEU A 147 0.39 -0.24 10.20
CA LEU A 147 1.85 -0.28 10.22
C LEU A 147 2.25 -1.22 11.35
N ALA A 148 2.60 -2.46 11.00
CA ALA A 148 2.91 -3.52 11.95
C ALA A 148 3.80 -4.58 11.29
N PRO A 149 4.46 -5.47 12.05
CA PRO A 149 5.24 -6.54 11.46
C PRO A 149 4.41 -7.47 10.57
N ILE A 150 4.93 -7.79 9.38
CA ILE A 150 4.38 -8.79 8.46
C ILE A 150 5.29 -10.02 8.47
N ASP A 151 6.46 -9.95 7.85
CA ASP A 151 7.40 -11.08 7.75
C ASP A 151 8.87 -10.65 7.94
N GLY A 152 9.11 -9.39 8.25
CA GLY A 152 10.42 -8.83 8.54
C GLY A 152 11.16 -8.28 7.32
N PRO A 153 12.37 -7.74 7.52
CA PRO A 153 13.03 -6.93 6.51
C PRO A 153 13.26 -7.64 5.18
N GLY A 154 12.84 -7.00 4.07
CA GLY A 154 13.08 -7.46 2.70
C GLY A 154 12.17 -8.59 2.22
N GLY A 155 11.14 -8.92 2.97
CA GLY A 155 10.07 -9.80 2.57
C GLY A 155 8.91 -9.05 1.90
N ILE A 156 7.68 -9.23 2.40
CA ILE A 156 6.51 -8.48 1.97
C ILE A 156 6.59 -7.07 2.55
N LEU A 157 6.84 -6.09 1.70
CA LEU A 157 6.87 -4.68 2.03
C LEU A 157 5.50 -4.15 2.41
N GLY A 158 4.49 -4.49 1.60
CA GLY A 158 3.13 -4.01 1.75
C GLY A 158 2.07 -4.92 1.14
N GLN A 159 0.87 -4.75 1.63
CA GLN A 159 -0.34 -5.38 1.12
C GLN A 159 -1.40 -4.31 0.97
N ALA A 160 -1.84 -4.04 -0.25
CA ALA A 160 -2.80 -2.98 -0.50
C ALA A 160 -3.86 -3.38 -1.51
N GLY A 161 -5.03 -2.77 -1.40
CA GLY A 161 -6.11 -2.94 -2.37
C GLY A 161 -7.49 -2.62 -1.83
N PRO A 162 -8.49 -2.65 -2.72
CA PRO A 162 -9.89 -2.46 -2.35
C PRO A 162 -10.40 -3.63 -1.50
N ARG A 163 -11.26 -3.33 -0.53
CA ARG A 163 -11.91 -4.35 0.29
C ARG A 163 -13.41 -4.40 0.06
N PHE A 164 -14.05 -3.24 -0.06
CA PHE A 164 -15.45 -3.13 -0.42
C PHE A 164 -15.62 -2.18 -1.60
N VAL A 165 -16.33 -2.63 -2.61
CA VAL A 165 -16.51 -1.95 -3.90
C VAL A 165 -17.99 -1.76 -4.17
N ARG A 166 -18.39 -0.61 -4.70
CA ARG A 166 -19.76 -0.34 -5.12
C ARG A 166 -20.09 -1.13 -6.38
N THR A 167 -21.25 -1.72 -6.44
CA THR A 167 -21.71 -2.43 -7.65
C THR A 167 -22.20 -1.48 -8.75
N ALA A 168 -22.61 -0.27 -8.38
CA ALA A 168 -23.18 0.70 -9.32
C ALA A 168 -22.14 1.32 -10.28
N ASP A 169 -20.93 1.56 -9.81
CA ASP A 169 -19.87 2.26 -10.55
C ASP A 169 -18.50 1.56 -10.49
N PHE A 170 -18.37 0.51 -9.68
CA PHE A 170 -17.15 -0.25 -9.42
C PHE A 170 -16.04 0.59 -8.77
N LEU A 171 -16.40 1.65 -8.04
CA LEU A 171 -15.44 2.42 -7.28
C LEU A 171 -15.21 1.81 -5.89
N THR A 172 -13.99 1.91 -5.42
CA THR A 172 -13.63 1.49 -4.06
C THR A 172 -14.31 2.38 -3.04
N LEU A 173 -14.97 1.77 -2.07
CA LEU A 173 -15.57 2.45 -0.94
C LEU A 173 -14.74 2.30 0.33
N SER A 174 -14.16 1.11 0.53
CA SER A 174 -13.22 0.85 1.61
C SER A 174 -12.03 0.06 1.08
N GLY A 175 -10.84 0.49 1.43
CA GLY A 175 -9.60 -0.16 1.10
C GLY A 175 -8.69 -0.38 2.30
N VAL A 176 -7.57 -1.00 2.07
CA VAL A 176 -6.56 -1.27 3.10
C VAL A 176 -5.16 -1.04 2.54
N MET A 177 -4.29 -0.54 3.39
CA MET A 177 -2.85 -0.47 3.20
C MET A 177 -2.17 -1.00 4.46
N PHE A 178 -1.49 -2.13 4.35
CA PHE A 178 -0.81 -2.79 5.45
C PHE A 178 0.68 -2.95 5.12
N PHE A 179 1.56 -2.28 5.87
CA PHE A 179 3.01 -2.25 5.63
C PHE A 179 3.79 -2.88 6.76
N ASP A 180 4.87 -3.58 6.39
CA ASP A 180 5.84 -4.07 7.37
C ASP A 180 6.69 -2.91 7.90
N VAL A 181 6.57 -2.67 9.20
CA VAL A 181 7.35 -1.60 9.87
C VAL A 181 8.85 -1.83 9.80
N ALA A 182 9.30 -3.06 9.53
CA ALA A 182 10.71 -3.40 9.44
C ALA A 182 11.38 -2.83 8.18
N ASP A 183 10.59 -2.48 7.15
CA ASP A 183 11.10 -1.98 5.87
C ASP A 183 11.00 -0.46 5.72
N LEU A 184 10.23 0.22 6.58
CA LEU A 184 9.95 1.66 6.42
C LEU A 184 11.21 2.52 6.51
N ASP A 185 12.13 2.22 7.43
CA ASP A 185 13.40 2.96 7.55
C ASP A 185 14.29 2.77 6.30
N PHE A 186 14.22 1.60 5.66
CA PHE A 186 14.91 1.35 4.41
C PHE A 186 14.34 2.20 3.28
N LEU A 187 13.02 2.26 3.14
CA LEU A 187 12.35 3.11 2.14
C LEU A 187 12.68 4.59 2.33
N GLU A 188 12.68 5.07 3.58
CA GLU A 188 13.05 6.44 3.90
C GLU A 188 14.51 6.72 3.52
N SER A 189 15.43 5.75 3.72
CA SER A 189 16.84 5.87 3.33
C SER A 189 17.06 5.97 1.82
N LEU A 190 16.12 5.48 1.01
CA LEU A 190 16.12 5.54 -0.45
C LEU A 190 15.36 6.76 -1.00
N ASP A 191 14.71 7.55 -0.13
CA ASP A 191 13.78 8.63 -0.53
C ASP A 191 12.59 8.09 -1.37
N LEU A 192 12.14 6.87 -1.06
CA LEU A 192 11.05 6.19 -1.76
C LEU A 192 9.81 5.95 -0.90
N PHE A 193 9.80 6.35 0.36
CA PHE A 193 8.68 6.02 1.23
C PHE A 193 7.37 6.64 0.74
N GLU A 194 7.37 7.94 0.34
CA GLU A 194 6.17 8.56 -0.24
C GLU A 194 5.77 7.89 -1.55
N GLU A 195 6.74 7.62 -2.44
CA GLU A 195 6.46 7.01 -3.76
C GLU A 195 5.78 5.64 -3.62
N VAL A 196 6.26 4.81 -2.67
CA VAL A 196 5.63 3.52 -2.34
C VAL A 196 4.19 3.72 -1.85
N ILE A 197 3.95 4.67 -0.93
CA ILE A 197 2.59 4.91 -0.42
C ILE A 197 1.65 5.41 -1.52
N VAL A 198 2.12 6.27 -2.42
CA VAL A 198 1.31 6.73 -3.56
C VAL A 198 1.01 5.60 -4.53
N HIS A 199 1.98 4.74 -4.83
CA HIS A 199 1.83 3.56 -5.68
C HIS A 199 0.76 2.60 -5.12
N GLU A 200 0.92 2.19 -3.87
CA GLU A 200 -0.01 1.27 -3.20
C GLU A 200 -1.44 1.84 -3.08
N MET A 201 -1.53 3.15 -2.86
CA MET A 201 -2.83 3.83 -2.86
C MET A 201 -3.50 3.78 -4.24
N GLY A 202 -2.73 3.77 -5.32
CA GLY A 202 -3.23 3.52 -6.68
C GLY A 202 -3.91 2.16 -6.81
N HIS A 203 -3.35 1.11 -6.20
CA HIS A 203 -3.97 -0.22 -6.16
C HIS A 203 -5.25 -0.25 -5.32
N VAL A 204 -5.29 0.51 -4.22
CA VAL A 204 -6.53 0.69 -3.43
C VAL A 204 -7.62 1.36 -4.27
N LEU A 205 -7.27 2.35 -5.07
CA LEU A 205 -8.19 3.07 -5.94
C LEU A 205 -8.62 2.26 -7.18
N GLY A 206 -7.99 1.11 -7.44
CA GLY A 206 -8.43 0.16 -8.47
C GLY A 206 -7.47 -0.07 -9.64
N ILE A 207 -6.32 0.60 -9.68
CA ILE A 207 -5.29 0.30 -10.68
C ILE A 207 -4.81 -1.14 -10.47
N GLY A 208 -4.80 -1.94 -11.53
CA GLY A 208 -4.49 -3.37 -11.46
C GLY A 208 -5.57 -4.21 -10.81
N THR A 209 -6.07 -3.82 -9.66
CA THR A 209 -7.00 -4.61 -8.83
C THR A 209 -8.45 -4.63 -9.35
N LEU A 210 -8.91 -3.58 -10.03
CA LEU A 210 -10.26 -3.47 -10.57
C LEU A 210 -10.31 -3.38 -12.11
N TRP A 211 -9.24 -3.70 -12.80
CA TRP A 211 -9.22 -3.74 -14.27
C TRP A 211 -10.04 -4.89 -14.85
N ASN A 212 -10.19 -5.97 -14.10
CA ASN A 212 -10.99 -7.12 -14.50
C ASN A 212 -12.01 -7.49 -13.41
N THR A 213 -13.23 -6.98 -13.53
CA THR A 213 -14.31 -7.28 -12.58
C THR A 213 -15.06 -8.58 -12.92
N ALA A 214 -14.80 -9.19 -14.09
CA ALA A 214 -15.41 -10.46 -14.47
C ALA A 214 -15.07 -11.60 -13.49
N GLN A 215 -13.90 -11.55 -12.86
CA GLN A 215 -13.53 -12.49 -11.80
C GLN A 215 -14.47 -12.47 -10.59
N PHE A 216 -15.21 -11.36 -10.40
CA PHE A 216 -16.21 -11.19 -9.34
C PHE A 216 -17.65 -11.39 -9.84
N GLY A 217 -17.82 -11.82 -11.10
CA GLY A 217 -19.13 -12.05 -11.71
C GLY A 217 -19.77 -10.82 -12.35
N PHE A 218 -19.01 -9.74 -12.57
CA PHE A 218 -19.49 -8.53 -13.24
C PHE A 218 -18.96 -8.44 -14.67
N ASP A 219 -19.78 -7.88 -15.56
CA ASP A 219 -19.48 -7.79 -16.99
C ASP A 219 -18.73 -6.48 -17.33
N ARG A 220 -17.58 -6.26 -16.68
CA ARG A 220 -16.67 -5.15 -17.01
C ARG A 220 -15.22 -5.62 -16.96
N THR A 221 -14.48 -5.40 -18.04
CA THR A 221 -13.04 -5.57 -18.07
C THR A 221 -12.36 -4.42 -18.82
N LEU A 222 -11.23 -3.98 -18.27
CA LEU A 222 -10.31 -3.03 -18.90
C LEU A 222 -8.97 -3.71 -19.21
N LEU A 223 -8.78 -4.93 -18.70
CA LEU A 223 -7.65 -5.79 -18.99
C LEU A 223 -8.03 -6.74 -20.12
N GLU A 224 -7.39 -6.60 -21.25
CA GLU A 224 -7.62 -7.39 -22.44
C GLU A 224 -6.33 -7.91 -23.06
N GLY A 225 -6.43 -8.70 -24.12
CA GLY A 225 -5.28 -9.27 -24.82
C GLY A 225 -4.99 -10.72 -24.42
N SER A 226 -3.83 -11.21 -24.83
CA SER A 226 -3.32 -12.51 -24.41
C SER A 226 -2.46 -12.41 -23.17
N LEU A 227 -2.15 -13.54 -22.54
CA LEU A 227 -1.26 -13.57 -21.37
C LEU A 227 0.13 -13.00 -21.66
N ASP A 228 0.62 -13.18 -22.89
CA ASP A 228 1.95 -12.69 -23.31
C ASP A 228 1.89 -11.26 -23.89
N ASN A 229 0.72 -10.66 -24.02
CA ASN A 229 0.55 -9.32 -24.55
C ASN A 229 -0.76 -8.71 -24.03
N PRO A 230 -0.84 -8.49 -22.72
CA PRO A 230 -1.97 -7.82 -22.11
C PRO A 230 -1.95 -6.32 -22.40
N TYR A 231 -3.12 -5.72 -22.45
CA TYR A 231 -3.25 -4.29 -22.63
C TYR A 231 -4.46 -3.72 -21.91
N PHE A 232 -4.38 -2.44 -21.62
CA PHE A 232 -5.47 -1.68 -21.05
C PHE A 232 -6.38 -1.14 -22.16
N SER A 233 -7.66 -1.50 -22.10
CA SER A 233 -8.62 -1.13 -23.19
C SER A 233 -9.34 0.19 -22.94
N GLY A 234 -9.18 0.81 -21.75
CA GLY A 234 -9.83 2.04 -21.38
C GLY A 234 -9.52 3.20 -22.33
N GLN A 235 -10.58 3.88 -22.77
CA GLN A 235 -10.46 4.88 -23.83
C GLN A 235 -9.62 6.11 -23.42
N LYS A 236 -9.75 6.57 -22.18
CA LYS A 236 -9.12 7.83 -21.75
C LYS A 236 -7.63 7.68 -21.56
N ALA A 237 -7.18 6.59 -20.94
CA ALA A 237 -5.76 6.28 -20.83
C ALA A 237 -5.14 6.13 -22.22
N ASN A 238 -5.78 5.41 -23.14
CA ASN A 238 -5.28 5.22 -24.50
C ASN A 238 -5.21 6.53 -25.31
N VAL A 239 -6.12 7.48 -25.11
CA VAL A 239 -6.00 8.82 -25.72
C VAL A 239 -4.74 9.53 -25.25
N PHE A 240 -4.45 9.48 -23.94
CA PHE A 240 -3.23 10.11 -23.42
C PHE A 240 -1.97 9.34 -23.80
N TRP A 241 -2.01 8.01 -23.78
CA TRP A 241 -0.93 7.16 -24.29
C TRP A 241 -0.54 7.55 -25.72
N ASN A 242 -1.51 7.61 -26.64
CA ASN A 242 -1.25 8.01 -28.02
C ASN A 242 -0.79 9.48 -28.15
N ALA A 243 -1.29 10.38 -27.30
CA ALA A 243 -0.90 11.77 -27.29
C ALA A 243 0.53 11.99 -26.80
N GLU A 244 1.07 11.09 -25.98
CA GLU A 244 2.46 11.06 -25.56
C GLU A 244 3.39 10.38 -26.59
N GLY A 245 2.86 9.85 -27.68
CA GLY A 245 3.64 9.21 -28.75
C GLY A 245 3.60 7.68 -28.70
N GLY A 246 2.83 7.09 -27.81
CA GLY A 246 2.55 5.66 -27.79
C GLY A 246 1.77 5.21 -29.01
N THR A 247 1.83 3.93 -29.33
CA THR A 247 1.15 3.33 -30.47
C THR A 247 0.38 2.08 -30.05
N GLY A 248 -0.79 1.86 -30.65
CA GLY A 248 -1.67 0.76 -30.26
C GLY A 248 -2.34 1.00 -28.90
N TYR A 249 -2.65 -0.07 -28.21
CA TYR A 249 -3.18 0.00 -26.86
C TYR A 249 -2.07 0.18 -25.83
N LEU A 250 -2.40 0.80 -24.70
CA LEU A 250 -1.52 0.98 -23.56
C LEU A 250 -1.11 -0.40 -22.99
N PRO A 251 0.18 -0.75 -23.02
CA PRO A 251 0.62 -2.07 -22.58
C PRO A 251 0.56 -2.22 -21.05
N ILE A 252 0.21 -3.40 -20.62
CA ILE A 252 0.21 -3.86 -19.24
C ILE A 252 1.37 -4.83 -19.07
N GLU A 253 1.97 -4.86 -17.88
CA GLU A 253 3.06 -5.78 -17.56
C GLU A 253 2.60 -7.25 -17.66
N ALA A 254 3.35 -8.04 -18.42
CA ALA A 254 3.07 -9.46 -18.64
C ALA A 254 3.98 -10.37 -17.81
N ASP A 255 5.15 -9.86 -17.43
CA ASP A 255 6.22 -10.60 -16.80
C ASP A 255 6.24 -10.42 -15.27
N GLY A 256 7.22 -11.01 -14.59
CA GLY A 256 7.43 -10.83 -13.15
C GLY A 256 6.60 -11.74 -12.23
N GLY A 257 5.65 -12.51 -12.78
CA GLY A 257 4.85 -13.46 -12.01
C GLY A 257 3.67 -12.86 -11.24
N PRO A 258 3.07 -13.62 -10.30
CA PRO A 258 1.93 -13.15 -9.51
C PRO A 258 2.31 -11.93 -8.66
N GLY A 259 1.47 -10.89 -8.70
CA GLY A 259 1.72 -9.60 -8.06
C GLY A 259 2.19 -8.55 -9.07
N THR A 260 3.13 -8.86 -9.93
CA THR A 260 3.65 -7.95 -10.96
C THR A 260 2.80 -7.98 -12.22
N ALA A 261 2.63 -9.18 -12.80
CA ALA A 261 1.88 -9.37 -14.03
C ALA A 261 0.40 -8.98 -13.87
N TYR A 262 -0.10 -8.24 -14.85
CA TYR A 262 -1.49 -7.81 -14.99
C TYR A 262 -1.98 -6.78 -13.95
N GLY A 263 -1.11 -6.34 -13.04
CA GLY A 263 -1.40 -5.33 -12.02
C GLY A 263 -0.80 -3.94 -12.30
N HIS A 264 0.14 -3.85 -13.25
CA HIS A 264 0.97 -2.68 -13.49
C HIS A 264 1.03 -2.29 -14.97
N TRP A 265 1.48 -1.07 -15.26
CA TRP A 265 1.91 -0.71 -16.59
C TRP A 265 3.21 -1.43 -16.95
N ASP A 266 3.40 -1.70 -18.24
CA ASP A 266 4.62 -2.32 -18.76
C ASP A 266 5.86 -1.45 -18.50
N GLU A 267 6.78 -1.94 -17.69
CA GLU A 267 8.01 -1.24 -17.30
C GLU A 267 8.89 -0.94 -18.52
N GLY A 268 9.02 -1.91 -19.42
CA GLY A 268 9.85 -1.76 -20.62
C GLY A 268 9.40 -0.63 -21.56
N THR A 269 8.14 -0.19 -21.41
CA THR A 269 7.52 0.85 -22.23
C THR A 269 7.34 2.16 -21.49
N LEU A 270 6.93 2.11 -20.21
CA LEU A 270 6.57 3.32 -19.43
C LEU A 270 7.66 3.75 -18.46
N TYR A 271 8.69 2.93 -18.24
CA TYR A 271 9.88 3.26 -17.45
C TYR A 271 9.55 3.76 -16.04
N ASN A 272 9.84 5.02 -15.72
CA ASN A 272 9.65 5.61 -14.39
C ASN A 272 8.23 6.10 -14.11
N GLU A 273 7.24 5.68 -14.89
CA GLU A 273 5.84 5.98 -14.54
C GLU A 273 5.48 5.30 -13.21
N LEU A 274 4.82 6.02 -12.32
CA LEU A 274 4.62 5.59 -10.93
C LEU A 274 3.97 4.20 -10.80
N MET A 275 3.06 3.83 -11.70
CA MET A 275 2.29 2.59 -11.62
C MET A 275 2.88 1.44 -12.46
N THR A 276 4.17 1.50 -12.79
CA THR A 276 4.93 0.33 -13.23
C THR A 276 5.32 -0.54 -12.04
N GLY A 277 5.81 -1.76 -12.27
CA GLY A 277 6.24 -2.68 -11.20
C GLY A 277 7.56 -2.29 -10.50
N TYR A 278 8.16 -1.15 -10.88
CA TYR A 278 9.44 -0.68 -10.37
C TYR A 278 9.39 0.79 -10.00
N LEU A 279 9.94 1.15 -8.85
CA LEU A 279 10.15 2.55 -8.47
C LEU A 279 11.62 2.93 -8.61
N ASN A 280 11.88 3.99 -9.34
CA ASN A 280 13.23 4.50 -9.57
C ASN A 280 13.73 5.28 -8.35
N LEU A 281 15.06 5.31 -8.19
CA LEU A 281 15.69 6.26 -7.29
C LEU A 281 15.63 7.66 -7.93
N GLY A 282 14.60 8.41 -7.64
CA GLY A 282 14.35 9.73 -8.20
C GLY A 282 12.87 9.95 -8.50
N GLU A 283 12.57 10.59 -9.63
CA GLU A 283 11.19 10.93 -9.97
C GLU A 283 10.40 9.71 -10.46
N ASN A 284 9.23 9.49 -9.86
CA ASN A 284 8.23 8.51 -10.28
C ASN A 284 6.90 9.26 -10.51
N PRO A 285 6.73 9.86 -11.69
CA PRO A 285 5.59 10.72 -11.95
C PRO A 285 4.29 9.94 -12.09
N LEU A 286 3.26 10.39 -11.42
CA LEU A 286 1.87 9.99 -11.65
C LEU A 286 1.38 10.68 -12.92
N SER A 287 1.52 9.99 -14.04
CA SER A 287 1.33 10.57 -15.38
C SER A 287 -0.13 10.87 -15.70
N ARG A 288 -0.34 11.65 -16.77
CA ARG A 288 -1.70 11.84 -17.30
C ARG A 288 -2.29 10.56 -17.90
N ILE A 289 -1.47 9.56 -18.23
CA ILE A 289 -1.95 8.25 -18.69
C ILE A 289 -2.67 7.57 -17.53
N THR A 290 -2.03 7.51 -16.36
CA THR A 290 -2.63 7.00 -15.13
C THR A 290 -3.82 7.85 -14.69
N ALA A 291 -3.75 9.19 -14.76
CA ALA A 291 -4.91 10.04 -14.53
C ALA A 291 -6.09 9.73 -15.50
N GLY A 292 -5.79 9.37 -16.74
CA GLY A 292 -6.76 8.91 -17.72
C GLY A 292 -7.40 7.57 -17.36
N SER A 293 -6.60 6.63 -16.85
CA SER A 293 -7.10 5.32 -16.43
C SER A 293 -8.08 5.43 -15.26
N MET A 294 -7.90 6.41 -14.36
CA MET A 294 -8.87 6.69 -13.31
C MET A 294 -10.25 7.06 -13.86
N ARG A 295 -10.31 7.77 -15.00
CA ARG A 295 -11.60 8.01 -15.68
C ARG A 295 -12.23 6.75 -16.26
N ASP A 296 -11.41 5.87 -16.79
CA ASP A 296 -11.87 4.60 -17.33
C ASP A 296 -12.34 3.66 -16.21
N LEU A 297 -11.76 3.79 -15.01
CA LEU A 297 -12.23 3.14 -13.79
C LEU A 297 -13.54 3.72 -13.24
N GLY A 298 -13.92 4.94 -13.63
CA GLY A 298 -15.18 5.57 -13.22
C GLY A 298 -15.02 6.86 -12.40
N TYR A 299 -13.83 7.20 -11.97
CA TYR A 299 -13.58 8.47 -11.26
C TYR A 299 -13.66 9.67 -12.19
N ARG A 300 -13.91 10.84 -11.62
CA ARG A 300 -13.76 12.12 -12.32
C ARG A 300 -12.35 12.66 -12.11
N SER A 301 -11.41 12.24 -12.95
CA SER A 301 -10.02 12.69 -12.82
C SER A 301 -9.70 13.91 -13.69
N ALA A 302 -8.60 14.59 -13.36
CA ALA A 302 -8.01 15.64 -14.17
C ALA A 302 -7.56 15.11 -15.55
N SER A 303 -7.40 16.02 -16.51
CA SER A 303 -6.81 15.68 -17.82
C SER A 303 -5.30 15.93 -17.86
N VAL A 304 -4.72 16.21 -16.71
CA VAL A 304 -3.30 16.47 -16.51
C VAL A 304 -2.81 15.54 -15.41
N GLY A 305 -1.59 15.09 -15.53
CA GLY A 305 -0.82 14.38 -14.52
C GLY A 305 0.43 15.18 -14.17
N GLU A 306 1.34 14.55 -13.46
CA GLU A 306 2.68 15.05 -13.25
C GLU A 306 3.47 15.04 -14.57
N GLN A 307 4.57 15.78 -14.63
CA GLN A 307 5.36 15.87 -15.85
C GLN A 307 5.98 14.51 -16.18
N TYR A 308 5.68 14.02 -17.38
CA TYR A 308 6.15 12.74 -17.88
C TYR A 308 6.37 12.82 -19.39
N GLU A 309 7.50 12.35 -19.88
CA GLU A 309 7.90 12.47 -21.28
C GLU A 309 7.99 11.11 -21.96
N LEU A 310 6.96 10.72 -22.73
CA LEU A 310 6.99 9.57 -23.62
C LEU A 310 7.52 9.92 -25.03
N PRO A 311 8.00 8.93 -25.76
CA PRO A 311 8.14 7.50 -25.43
C PRO A 311 9.39 7.19 -24.61
N LYS A 312 9.94 8.16 -23.99
CA LYS A 312 11.24 8.03 -23.38
C LYS A 312 11.22 7.86 -21.89
N GLY A 313 10.27 8.44 -21.17
CA GLY A 313 10.44 8.48 -19.71
C GLY A 313 11.93 8.65 -19.34
N THR A 314 12.26 8.87 -18.14
CA THR A 314 13.63 8.60 -17.71
C THR A 314 13.81 7.08 -17.73
N PRO A 315 14.85 6.52 -18.38
CA PRO A 315 15.06 5.08 -18.37
C PRO A 315 14.97 4.55 -16.95
N GLY A 316 14.02 3.65 -16.74
CA GLY A 316 13.76 3.07 -15.45
C GLY A 316 14.79 2.04 -15.04
N VAL A 317 14.40 1.23 -14.10
CA VAL A 317 15.17 0.07 -13.65
C VAL A 317 15.20 -0.92 -14.81
N ASP A 318 16.37 -1.50 -15.08
CA ASP A 318 16.47 -2.65 -15.97
C ASP A 318 15.99 -3.90 -15.18
N PRO A 319 14.83 -4.47 -15.52
CA PRO A 319 14.31 -5.64 -14.80
C PRO A 319 15.26 -6.84 -14.82
N GLU A 320 16.07 -6.99 -15.89
CA GLU A 320 17.04 -8.08 -16.01
C GLU A 320 18.31 -7.81 -15.21
N ALA A 321 18.65 -6.55 -14.96
CA ALA A 321 19.82 -6.17 -14.16
C ALA A 321 19.54 -6.09 -12.66
N SER A 322 18.28 -6.13 -12.25
CA SER A 322 17.80 -5.77 -10.91
C SER A 322 18.04 -6.79 -9.80
N ALA A 323 18.84 -7.81 -10.00
CA ALA A 323 19.20 -8.71 -8.89
C ALA A 323 20.06 -8.06 -7.78
N THR A 324 20.40 -6.78 -7.91
CA THR A 324 21.18 -6.04 -6.91
C THR A 324 20.82 -4.57 -6.94
N LEU A 325 20.52 -3.97 -5.78
CA LEU A 325 20.24 -2.55 -5.50
C LEU A 325 21.38 -1.58 -5.91
N ASN A 326 22.14 -1.87 -6.94
CA ASN A 326 23.24 -1.03 -7.42
C ASN A 326 22.73 0.08 -8.35
N GLY A 327 21.84 0.92 -7.83
CA GLY A 327 21.51 2.21 -8.46
C GLY A 327 20.34 2.19 -9.43
N ALA A 328 19.56 1.12 -9.47
CA ALA A 328 18.48 0.99 -10.43
C ALA A 328 17.09 1.32 -9.86
N GLY A 329 16.80 1.09 -8.59
CA GLY A 329 15.49 1.32 -7.96
C GLY A 329 14.97 0.11 -7.19
N LEU A 330 13.68 0.14 -6.83
CA LEU A 330 13.00 -0.87 -6.04
C LEU A 330 12.03 -1.65 -6.94
N HIS A 331 12.17 -2.98 -7.01
CA HIS A 331 11.16 -3.85 -7.62
C HIS A 331 10.00 -4.01 -6.63
N ILE A 332 9.10 -3.02 -6.61
CA ILE A 332 8.00 -2.98 -5.65
C ILE A 332 7.05 -4.15 -5.87
N ALA A 333 6.70 -4.44 -7.11
CA ALA A 333 5.78 -5.51 -7.46
C ALA A 333 6.22 -6.92 -7.01
N ALA A 334 7.51 -7.14 -6.70
CA ALA A 334 8.00 -8.38 -6.12
C ALA A 334 7.88 -8.42 -4.58
N GLN A 335 7.60 -7.29 -3.95
CA GLN A 335 7.54 -7.13 -2.49
C GLN A 335 6.16 -6.68 -2.00
N GLU A 336 5.20 -6.57 -2.90
CA GLU A 336 3.82 -6.22 -2.57
C GLU A 336 2.87 -7.41 -2.71
N THR A 337 1.69 -7.27 -2.13
CA THR A 337 0.57 -8.17 -2.34
C THR A 337 -0.67 -7.36 -2.68
N LEU A 338 -1.14 -7.48 -3.92
CA LEU A 338 -2.38 -6.84 -4.35
C LEU A 338 -3.58 -7.54 -3.72
N LEU A 339 -4.32 -6.80 -2.92
CA LEU A 339 -5.51 -7.31 -2.25
C LEU A 339 -6.74 -7.07 -3.11
N MET A 340 -7.55 -8.10 -3.25
CA MET A 340 -8.80 -8.04 -4.00
C MET A 340 -9.99 -7.75 -3.08
N PRO A 341 -11.11 -7.26 -3.62
CA PRO A 341 -12.35 -7.08 -2.86
C PRO A 341 -12.80 -8.36 -2.14
N ILE A 342 -13.30 -8.19 -0.93
CA ILE A 342 -13.95 -9.27 -0.16
C ILE A 342 -15.47 -9.07 -0.09
N GLY A 343 -15.96 -7.93 -0.53
CA GLY A 343 -17.37 -7.64 -0.51
C GLY A 343 -17.78 -6.49 -1.43
N PHE A 344 -19.08 -6.37 -1.61
CA PHE A 344 -19.68 -5.40 -2.50
C PHE A 344 -20.80 -4.64 -1.79
N VAL A 345 -20.91 -3.36 -2.12
CA VAL A 345 -21.96 -2.49 -1.65
C VAL A 345 -23.00 -2.35 -2.77
N VAL A 346 -24.22 -2.71 -2.45
CA VAL A 346 -25.37 -2.68 -3.38
C VAL A 346 -26.24 -1.49 -3.05
N SER A 347 -26.56 -0.70 -4.04
CA SER A 347 -27.55 0.37 -3.95
C SER A 347 -28.82 -0.04 -4.67
N ASP A 348 -29.96 0.12 -4.03
CA ASP A 348 -31.30 -0.15 -4.61
C ASP A 348 -31.74 0.90 -5.67
N LYS A 349 -30.82 1.71 -6.21
CA LYS A 349 -31.11 2.80 -7.15
C LYS A 349 -30.63 2.52 -8.55
#